data_9ed9682d5c81eff280d68815bb839a5e
#
_entry.id   9ed9682d5c81eff280d68815bb839a5e
#
_cell.length_a   1.000
_cell.length_b   1.000
_cell.length_c   1.000
_cell.angle_alpha   90.00
_cell.angle_beta   90.00
_cell.angle_gamma   90.00
#
_symmetry.space_group_name_H-M   'P 1'
#
loop_
_entity.id
_entity.type
_entity.pdbx_description
1 polymer ?
#
loop_
_entity_poly.entity_id
_entity_poly.type
_entity_poly.pdbx_seq_one_letter_code
_entity_poly.pdbx_strand_id
1 'polypeptide(L)'
;MTRYNSKYKKIVKEIARKRIRYLFQRAEEIFMENNELANRYVALARIYAQRAKVKIPYEWRKRICHKCKKFLYPGVNCRYRIHSNNKYSHVSMTCLDCNKTTRYIFEKIK
;
A
#
# COMPACT_ATOMS: atom_id res chain seq x y z
N MET A 1 -31.82 12.08 2.06
CA MET A 1 -30.37 11.99 2.02
C MET A 1 -29.80 12.39 3.37
N THR A 2 -29.18 11.46 4.06
CA THR A 2 -28.65 11.72 5.38
C THR A 2 -27.33 12.44 5.28
N ARG A 3 -27.23 13.62 5.88
CA ARG A 3 -25.96 14.32 5.98
C ARG A 3 -25.30 13.96 7.31
N TYR A 4 -24.11 13.41 7.24
CA TYR A 4 -23.33 13.18 8.44
C TYR A 4 -22.78 14.49 8.95
N ASN A 5 -22.90 14.76 10.25
CA ASN A 5 -22.24 15.89 10.84
C ASN A 5 -20.71 15.61 10.93
N SER A 6 -19.91 16.63 11.20
CA SER A 6 -18.46 16.51 11.21
C SER A 6 -17.95 15.51 12.24
N LYS A 7 -18.62 15.39 13.38
CA LYS A 7 -18.28 14.41 14.42
C LYS A 7 -18.47 12.98 13.92
N TYR A 8 -19.58 12.73 13.23
CA TYR A 8 -19.88 11.41 12.67
C TYR A 8 -18.87 11.01 11.61
N LYS A 9 -18.50 11.94 10.74
CA LYS A 9 -17.50 11.70 9.70
C LYS A 9 -16.15 11.32 10.28
N LYS A 10 -15.75 11.95 11.38
CA LYS A 10 -14.51 11.61 12.07
C LYS A 10 -14.50 10.18 12.58
N ILE A 11 -15.61 9.76 13.19
CA ILE A 11 -15.76 8.40 13.72
C ILE A 11 -15.65 7.38 12.58
N VAL A 12 -16.36 7.61 11.48
CA VAL A 12 -16.33 6.73 10.31
C VAL A 12 -14.90 6.60 9.74
N LYS A 13 -14.19 7.71 9.63
CA LYS A 13 -12.81 7.71 9.14
C LYS A 13 -11.87 6.97 10.07
N GLU A 14 -12.03 7.10 11.37
CA GLU A 14 -11.22 6.37 12.35
C GLU A 14 -11.42 4.87 12.25
N ILE A 15 -12.69 4.44 12.15
CA ILE A 15 -13.02 3.03 11.99
C ILE A 15 -12.39 2.49 10.70
N ALA A 16 -12.49 3.25 9.61
CA ALA A 16 -11.91 2.87 8.32
C ALA A 16 -10.38 2.72 8.42
N ARG A 17 -9.71 3.66 9.07
CA ARG A 17 -8.24 3.60 9.25
C ARG A 17 -7.82 2.36 10.02
N LYS A 18 -8.54 2.02 11.08
CA LYS A 18 -8.25 0.81 11.87
C LYS A 18 -8.45 -0.45 11.04
N ARG A 19 -9.52 -0.52 10.26
CA ARG A 19 -9.79 -1.64 9.36
C ARG A 19 -8.72 -1.80 8.29
N ILE A 20 -8.30 -0.69 7.70
CA ILE A 20 -7.27 -0.69 6.66
C ILE A 20 -5.97 -1.26 7.22
N ARG A 21 -5.52 -0.79 8.39
CA ARG A 21 -4.31 -1.31 9.03
C ARG A 21 -4.43 -2.79 9.33
N TYR A 22 -5.56 -3.21 9.87
CA TYR A 22 -5.81 -4.62 10.19
C TYR A 22 -5.70 -5.49 8.94
N LEU A 23 -6.34 -5.06 7.84
CA LEU A 23 -6.34 -5.82 6.60
C LEU A 23 -4.93 -5.95 6.01
N PHE A 24 -4.14 -4.88 6.04
CA PHE A 24 -2.76 -4.94 5.55
C PHE A 24 -1.89 -5.85 6.43
N GLN A 25 -2.03 -5.77 7.74
CA GLN A 25 -1.30 -6.63 8.65
C GLN A 25 -1.63 -8.10 8.42
N ARG A 26 -2.92 -8.43 8.25
CA ARG A 26 -3.34 -9.79 7.95
C ARG A 26 -2.84 -10.25 6.58
N ALA A 27 -2.85 -9.36 5.60
CA ALA A 27 -2.32 -9.68 4.28
C ALA A 27 -0.84 -10.06 4.36
N GLU A 28 -0.05 -9.30 5.11
CA GLU A 28 1.37 -9.58 5.30
C GLU A 28 1.60 -10.92 5.99
N GLU A 29 0.84 -11.22 7.04
CA GLU A 29 0.97 -12.47 7.79
C GLU A 29 0.63 -13.68 6.94
N ILE A 30 -0.36 -13.59 6.07
CA ILE A 30 -0.89 -14.74 5.33
C ILE A 30 -0.30 -14.88 3.93
N PHE A 31 0.44 -13.89 3.45
CA PHE A 31 0.90 -13.84 2.06
C PHE A 31 1.64 -15.10 1.63
N MET A 32 2.56 -15.58 2.46
CA MET A 32 3.36 -16.76 2.12
C MET A 32 2.54 -18.05 2.09
N GLU A 33 1.46 -18.11 2.85
CA GLU A 33 0.57 -19.27 2.88
C GLU A 33 -0.50 -19.21 1.80
N ASN A 34 -1.05 -18.02 1.57
CA ASN A 34 -2.14 -17.83 0.61
C ASN A 34 -2.09 -16.41 0.05
N ASN A 35 -1.40 -16.26 -1.09
CA ASN A 35 -1.23 -14.95 -1.71
C ASN A 35 -2.53 -14.40 -2.31
N GLU A 36 -3.44 -15.26 -2.75
CA GLU A 36 -4.73 -14.82 -3.27
C GLU A 36 -5.56 -14.15 -2.19
N LEU A 37 -5.58 -14.75 -1.00
CA LEU A 37 -6.32 -14.18 0.13
C LEU A 37 -5.69 -12.86 0.58
N ALA A 38 -4.35 -12.77 0.59
CA ALA A 38 -3.66 -11.53 0.89
C ALA A 38 -4.06 -10.43 -0.10
N ASN A 39 -4.12 -10.74 -1.38
CA ASN A 39 -4.54 -9.79 -2.40
C ASN A 39 -6.00 -9.34 -2.21
N ARG A 40 -6.87 -10.24 -1.76
CA ARG A 40 -8.26 -9.90 -1.43
C ARG A 40 -8.35 -8.95 -0.25
N TYR A 41 -7.55 -9.16 0.78
CA TYR A 41 -7.51 -8.26 1.93
C TYR A 41 -7.07 -6.86 1.52
N VAL A 42 -6.06 -6.76 0.67
CA VAL A 42 -5.57 -5.48 0.17
C VAL A 42 -6.62 -4.79 -0.71
N ALA A 43 -7.29 -5.53 -1.58
CA ALA A 43 -8.37 -4.99 -2.40
C ALA A 43 -9.49 -4.44 -1.52
N LEU A 44 -9.85 -5.16 -0.46
CA LEU A 44 -10.88 -4.72 0.47
C LEU A 44 -10.45 -3.46 1.22
N ALA A 45 -9.18 -3.39 1.63
CA ALA A 45 -8.64 -2.19 2.27
C ALA A 45 -8.75 -0.97 1.36
N ARG A 46 -8.47 -1.14 0.08
CA ARG A 46 -8.60 -0.06 -0.90
C ARG A 46 -10.05 0.42 -1.05
N ILE A 47 -11.00 -0.50 -1.01
CA ILE A 47 -12.43 -0.17 -1.07
C ILE A 47 -12.82 0.64 0.16
N TYR A 48 -12.40 0.24 1.36
CA TYR A 48 -12.67 1.00 2.57
C TYR A 48 -12.07 2.40 2.52
N ALA A 49 -10.83 2.52 2.04
CA ALA A 49 -10.18 3.82 1.90
C ALA A 49 -10.94 4.74 0.95
N GLN A 50 -11.40 4.20 -0.15
CA GLN A 50 -12.15 4.96 -1.16
C GLN A 50 -13.51 5.40 -0.63
N ARG A 51 -14.23 4.50 0.03
CA ARG A 51 -15.57 4.81 0.55
C ARG A 51 -15.55 5.81 1.69
N ALA A 52 -14.59 5.69 2.59
CA ALA A 52 -14.45 6.61 3.73
C ALA A 52 -13.67 7.88 3.38
N LYS A 53 -13.12 7.96 2.19
CA LYS A 53 -12.28 9.08 1.72
C LYS A 53 -11.10 9.32 2.64
N VAL A 54 -10.42 8.25 3.03
CA VAL A 54 -9.19 8.31 3.82
C VAL A 54 -8.03 7.80 2.98
N LYS A 55 -6.83 8.29 3.27
CA LYS A 55 -5.63 7.85 2.58
C LYS A 55 -5.09 6.58 3.24
N ILE A 56 -4.63 5.65 2.43
CA ILE A 56 -3.90 4.51 2.93
C ILE A 56 -2.56 4.99 3.48
N PRO A 57 -2.11 4.52 4.67
CA PRO A 57 -0.81 4.90 5.20
C PRO A 57 0.31 4.68 4.18
N TYR A 58 1.27 5.60 4.15
CA TYR A 58 2.33 5.59 3.13
C TYR A 58 3.11 4.28 3.12
N GLU A 59 3.38 3.72 4.29
CA GLU A 59 4.10 2.45 4.42
C GLU A 59 3.39 1.29 3.70
N TRP A 60 2.06 1.27 3.72
CA TRP A 60 1.27 0.24 3.04
C TRP A 60 0.98 0.60 1.58
N ARG A 61 0.85 1.88 1.29
CA ARG A 61 0.59 2.36 -0.07
C ARG A 61 1.71 1.97 -1.03
N LYS A 62 2.95 1.96 -0.56
CA LYS A 62 4.10 1.51 -1.34
C LYS A 62 4.06 0.01 -1.64
N ARG A 63 3.29 -0.75 -0.87
CA ARG A 63 3.17 -2.19 -1.01
C ARG A 63 2.06 -2.61 -1.96
N ILE A 64 1.44 -1.66 -2.66
CA ILE A 64 0.42 -1.94 -3.67
C ILE A 64 0.98 -1.55 -5.03
N CYS A 65 0.95 -2.48 -5.99
CA CYS A 65 1.39 -2.18 -7.35
C CYS A 65 0.43 -1.19 -8.02
N HIS A 66 0.97 -0.15 -8.64
CA HIS A 66 0.15 0.86 -9.30
C HIS A 66 -0.59 0.32 -10.51
N LYS A 67 -0.07 -0.71 -11.16
CA LYS A 67 -0.68 -1.25 -12.37
C LYS A 67 -1.60 -2.43 -12.10
N CYS A 68 -1.11 -3.48 -11.46
CA CYS A 68 -1.89 -4.69 -11.24
C CYS A 68 -2.64 -4.71 -9.91
N LYS A 69 -2.34 -3.77 -9.02
CA LYS A 69 -3.00 -3.59 -7.72
C LYS A 69 -2.82 -4.76 -6.74
N LYS A 70 -1.88 -5.64 -7.00
CA LYS A 70 -1.57 -6.74 -6.10
C LYS A 70 -0.72 -6.26 -4.93
N PHE A 71 -0.78 -7.00 -3.83
CA PHE A 71 0.06 -6.75 -2.68
C PHE A 71 1.50 -7.14 -3.00
N LEU A 72 2.43 -6.22 -2.75
CA LEU A 72 3.85 -6.44 -3.03
C LEU A 72 4.55 -6.96 -1.79
N TYR A 73 5.13 -8.15 -1.90
CA TYR A 73 5.92 -8.77 -0.84
C TYR A 73 7.38 -8.79 -1.28
N PRO A 74 8.25 -7.97 -0.69
CA PRO A 74 9.64 -7.85 -1.13
C PRO A 74 10.37 -9.20 -1.12
N GLY A 75 11.07 -9.47 -2.22
CA GLY A 75 11.81 -10.71 -2.38
C GLY A 75 10.99 -11.88 -2.90
N VAL A 76 9.67 -11.74 -3.00
CA VAL A 76 8.79 -12.79 -3.52
C VAL A 76 8.18 -12.36 -4.85
N ASN A 77 7.37 -11.29 -4.86
CA ASN A 77 6.73 -10.82 -6.09
C ASN A 77 7.15 -9.41 -6.49
N CYS A 78 8.08 -8.82 -5.79
CA CYS A 78 8.69 -7.55 -6.20
C CYS A 78 10.15 -7.50 -5.81
N ARG A 79 10.89 -6.66 -6.51
CA ARG A 79 12.32 -6.50 -6.32
C ARG A 79 12.66 -5.05 -6.12
N TYR A 80 13.53 -4.78 -5.13
CA TYR A 80 14.04 -3.46 -4.86
C TYR A 80 15.49 -3.37 -5.30
N ARG A 81 15.84 -2.27 -5.96
CA ARG A 81 17.23 -1.96 -6.31
C ARG A 81 17.54 -0.52 -5.92
N ILE A 82 18.69 -0.34 -5.30
CA ILE A 82 19.17 0.99 -4.91
C ILE A 82 20.12 1.49 -5.98
N HIS A 83 19.83 2.69 -6.50
CA HIS A 83 20.70 3.37 -7.46
C HIS A 83 21.19 4.65 -6.83
N SER A 84 22.48 4.90 -6.97
CA SER A 84 23.15 6.04 -6.35
C SER A 84 23.90 6.82 -7.40
N ASN A 85 23.71 8.14 -7.41
CA ASN A 85 24.49 9.04 -8.24
C ASN A 85 25.04 10.18 -7.36
N ASN A 86 25.69 11.19 -8.00
CA ASN A 86 26.37 12.24 -7.25
C ASN A 86 25.44 13.11 -6.40
N LYS A 87 24.21 13.34 -6.83
CA LYS A 87 23.26 14.24 -6.18
C LYS A 87 22.12 13.52 -5.50
N TYR A 88 21.53 12.57 -6.19
CA TYR A 88 20.31 11.91 -5.75
C TYR A 88 20.50 10.42 -5.77
N SER A 89 19.86 9.77 -4.82
CA SER A 89 19.72 8.32 -4.84
C SER A 89 18.27 7.98 -5.05
N HIS A 90 17.99 6.85 -5.67
CA HIS A 90 16.63 6.38 -5.80
C HIS A 90 16.57 4.87 -5.61
N VAL A 91 15.42 4.42 -5.17
CA VAL A 91 15.10 3.00 -5.06
C VAL A 91 14.10 2.67 -6.17
N SER A 92 14.42 1.71 -7.02
CA SER A 92 13.46 1.23 -7.99
C SER A 92 12.84 -0.06 -7.49
N MET A 93 11.51 -0.11 -7.52
CA MET A 93 10.73 -1.27 -7.12
C MET A 93 10.05 -1.82 -8.37
N THR A 94 10.34 -3.07 -8.69
CA THR A 94 9.78 -3.73 -9.87
C THR A 94 8.81 -4.81 -9.42
N CYS A 95 7.56 -4.72 -9.90
CA CYS A 95 6.58 -5.79 -9.70
C CYS A 95 6.88 -6.93 -10.67
N LEU A 96 7.10 -8.12 -10.14
CA LEU A 96 7.45 -9.29 -10.99
C LEU A 96 6.24 -9.88 -11.71
N ASP A 97 5.03 -9.53 -11.30
CA ASP A 97 3.80 -10.03 -11.94
C ASP A 97 3.45 -9.24 -13.20
N CYS A 98 3.63 -7.91 -13.18
CA CYS A 98 3.28 -7.06 -14.32
C CYS A 98 4.46 -6.28 -14.89
N ASN A 99 5.64 -6.41 -14.30
CA ASN A 99 6.88 -5.74 -14.69
C ASN A 99 6.84 -4.21 -14.59
N LYS A 100 5.90 -3.66 -13.84
CA LYS A 100 5.84 -2.22 -13.60
C LYS A 100 6.94 -1.81 -12.63
N THR A 101 7.73 -0.81 -13.00
CA THR A 101 8.78 -0.25 -12.15
C THR A 101 8.36 1.09 -11.61
N THR A 102 8.48 1.27 -10.31
CA THR A 102 8.22 2.55 -9.62
C THR A 102 9.51 3.01 -8.97
N ARG A 103 9.82 4.29 -9.11
CA ARG A 103 11.04 4.88 -8.55
C ARG A 103 10.69 5.80 -7.40
N TYR A 104 11.44 5.65 -6.30
CA TYR A 104 11.32 6.51 -5.13
C TYR A 104 12.64 7.24 -4.95
N ILE A 105 12.60 8.57 -5.10
CA ILE A 105 13.79 9.41 -5.05
C ILE A 105 14.01 9.89 -3.62
N PHE A 106 15.24 9.86 -3.17
CA PHE A 106 15.62 10.40 -1.87
C PHE A 106 16.98 11.09 -1.98
N GLU A 107 17.19 12.10 -1.14
CA GLU A 107 18.45 12.81 -1.10
C GLU A 107 19.46 12.03 -0.28
N LYS A 108 20.74 12.10 -0.71
CA LYS A 108 21.82 11.53 0.09
C LYS A 108 22.01 12.36 1.36
N ILE A 109 22.03 11.68 2.47
CA ILE A 109 22.38 12.28 3.75
C ILE A 109 23.91 12.44 3.76
N LYS A 110 24.36 13.69 3.92
CA LYS A 110 25.79 13.97 4.04
C LYS A 110 26.31 13.65 5.43
#